data_0dd2730503ab1e84e710b08d1fa66d90
#
_entry.id   0dd2730503ab1e84e710b08d1fa66d90
#
_cell.length_a   1.000
_cell.length_b   1.000
_cell.length_c   1.000
_cell.angle_alpha   90.00
_cell.angle_beta   90.00
_cell.angle_gamma   90.00
#
_symmetry.space_group_name_H-M   'P 1'
#
loop_
_entity.id
_entity.type
_entity.pdbx_description
1 polymer ?
#
loop_
_entity_poly.entity_id
_entity_poly.type
_entity_poly.pdbx_seq_one_letter_code
_entity_poly.pdbx_strand_id
1 'polypeptide(L)'
;HLDHGDTFETCKSCIDSGFSSVMIDGSHLPYEENIALTKKVVEYAHQFDVTVEGELGVLAGVEDEVSSDHHTYTNPEEVIDFATRTGCDSLAISIGTSHGAYKFTPEQCTIDPVTGKMVPPPLAFDVLDAVMEKLPGFPIVLHGSSSVPQEEVETINKFGGALKAAIGIPEEWLRKAAKSSVCKINICLLYTSPSPRDTR
;
A
#
# COMPACT_ATOMS: atom_id res chain seq x y z
N HIS A 1 14.67 -2.84 2.12
CA HIS A 1 13.34 -3.33 2.45
C HIS A 1 12.89 -4.36 1.41
N LEU A 2 12.34 -5.49 1.85
CA LEU A 2 11.56 -6.42 1.02
C LEU A 2 10.13 -5.92 0.97
N ASP A 3 9.56 -5.77 -0.23
CA ASP A 3 8.15 -5.43 -0.45
C ASP A 3 7.40 -6.70 -0.89
N HIS A 4 6.21 -6.94 -0.36
CA HIS A 4 5.35 -8.09 -0.63
C HIS A 4 6.05 -9.47 -0.64
N GLY A 5 6.75 -9.81 0.43
CA GLY A 5 7.26 -11.17 0.61
C GLY A 5 6.10 -12.18 0.72
N ASP A 6 6.13 -13.23 -0.08
CA ASP A 6 5.07 -14.24 -0.22
C ASP A 6 5.18 -15.39 0.78
N THR A 7 6.39 -15.66 1.27
CA THR A 7 6.68 -16.78 2.15
C THR A 7 7.66 -16.42 3.26
N PHE A 8 7.65 -17.21 4.32
CA PHE A 8 8.67 -17.12 5.38
C PHE A 8 10.09 -17.27 4.80
N GLU A 9 10.29 -18.18 3.86
CA GLU A 9 11.57 -18.49 3.25
C GLU A 9 12.12 -17.28 2.47
N THR A 10 11.26 -16.56 1.76
CA THR A 10 11.62 -15.30 1.05
C THR A 10 12.07 -14.24 2.04
N CYS A 11 11.27 -13.98 3.09
CA CYS A 11 11.63 -13.04 4.14
C CYS A 11 12.95 -13.42 4.82
N LYS A 12 13.09 -14.70 5.20
CA LYS A 12 14.32 -15.23 5.81
C LYS A 12 15.55 -15.02 4.92
N SER A 13 15.44 -15.32 3.64
CA SER A 13 16.54 -15.12 2.68
C SER A 13 16.97 -13.66 2.57
N CYS A 14 16.03 -12.72 2.59
CA CYS A 14 16.32 -11.29 2.58
C CYS A 14 17.01 -10.84 3.89
N ILE A 15 16.51 -11.31 5.04
CA ILE A 15 17.11 -11.03 6.36
C ILE A 15 18.55 -11.55 6.41
N ASP A 16 18.77 -12.80 6.01
CA ASP A 16 20.09 -13.43 5.96
C ASP A 16 21.05 -12.70 4.99
N SER A 17 20.50 -12.02 3.99
CA SER A 17 21.24 -11.19 3.03
C SER A 17 21.50 -9.76 3.51
N GLY A 18 21.09 -9.41 4.74
CA GLY A 18 21.38 -8.11 5.36
C GLY A 18 20.31 -7.04 5.12
N PHE A 19 19.07 -7.41 4.78
CA PHE A 19 17.96 -6.46 4.75
C PHE A 19 17.65 -6.00 6.16
N SER A 20 17.43 -4.70 6.34
CA SER A 20 17.06 -4.10 7.62
C SER A 20 15.56 -4.06 7.89
N SER A 21 14.76 -4.43 6.90
CA SER A 21 13.31 -4.43 6.99
C SER A 21 12.72 -5.39 5.95
N VAL A 22 11.66 -6.10 6.30
CA VAL A 22 10.93 -6.99 5.39
C VAL A 22 9.42 -6.81 5.58
N MET A 23 8.67 -7.01 4.51
CA MET A 23 7.21 -7.15 4.55
C MET A 23 6.84 -8.60 4.24
N ILE A 24 5.92 -9.14 5.01
CA ILE A 24 5.24 -10.41 4.73
C ILE A 24 3.78 -10.13 4.38
N ASP A 25 3.37 -10.53 3.20
CA ASP A 25 1.99 -10.39 2.73
C ASP A 25 1.24 -11.70 2.81
N GLY A 26 0.53 -11.88 3.92
CA GLY A 26 -0.41 -12.98 4.12
C GLY A 26 -1.87 -12.58 3.92
N SER A 27 -2.16 -11.41 3.34
CA SER A 27 -3.51 -10.85 3.25
C SER A 27 -4.50 -11.73 2.46
N HIS A 28 -3.99 -12.55 1.55
CA HIS A 28 -4.76 -13.52 0.77
C HIS A 28 -5.11 -14.81 1.54
N LEU A 29 -4.48 -15.04 2.69
CA LEU A 29 -4.74 -16.19 3.54
C LEU A 29 -5.92 -15.96 4.50
N PRO A 30 -6.52 -17.03 5.04
CA PRO A 30 -7.40 -16.89 6.19
C PRO A 30 -6.74 -16.13 7.34
N TYR A 31 -7.49 -15.32 8.06
CA TYR A 31 -7.00 -14.42 9.10
C TYR A 31 -6.03 -15.07 10.11
N GLU A 32 -6.37 -16.25 10.61
CA GLU A 32 -5.52 -17.00 11.57
C GLU A 32 -4.20 -17.49 10.92
N GLU A 33 -4.24 -17.82 9.65
CA GLU A 33 -3.04 -18.25 8.90
C GLU A 33 -2.13 -17.04 8.61
N ASN A 34 -2.70 -15.88 8.28
CA ASN A 34 -1.94 -14.64 8.14
C ASN A 34 -1.24 -14.27 9.45
N ILE A 35 -1.96 -14.33 10.58
CA ILE A 35 -1.35 -14.11 11.90
C ILE A 35 -0.20 -15.08 12.16
N ALA A 36 -0.42 -16.37 11.91
CA ALA A 36 0.61 -17.39 12.16
C ALA A 36 1.86 -17.18 11.30
N LEU A 37 1.66 -16.85 10.02
CA LEU A 37 2.75 -16.56 9.08
C LEU A 37 3.52 -15.30 9.49
N THR A 38 2.80 -14.20 9.71
CA THR A 38 3.40 -12.91 10.10
C THR A 38 4.18 -13.05 11.40
N LYS A 39 3.60 -13.68 12.41
CA LYS A 39 4.29 -13.96 13.69
C LYS A 39 5.57 -14.75 13.52
N LYS A 40 5.55 -15.78 12.68
CA LYS A 40 6.75 -16.59 12.38
C LYS A 40 7.89 -15.75 11.79
N VAL A 41 7.54 -14.81 10.89
CA VAL A 41 8.53 -13.88 10.32
C VAL A 41 9.05 -12.91 11.37
N VAL A 42 8.17 -12.34 12.21
CA VAL A 42 8.54 -11.44 13.32
C VAL A 42 9.50 -12.11 14.29
N GLU A 43 9.16 -13.33 14.75
CA GLU A 43 10.02 -14.10 15.68
C GLU A 43 11.41 -14.38 15.12
N TYR A 44 11.54 -14.52 13.80
CA TYR A 44 12.84 -14.67 13.15
C TYR A 44 13.56 -13.33 12.99
N ALA A 45 12.89 -12.33 12.44
CA ALA A 45 13.45 -11.02 12.10
C ALA A 45 13.99 -10.26 13.32
N HIS A 46 13.25 -10.28 14.43
CA HIS A 46 13.62 -9.56 15.65
C HIS A 46 14.90 -10.12 16.30
N GLN A 47 15.35 -11.35 15.99
CA GLN A 47 16.65 -11.85 16.44
C GLN A 47 17.81 -11.10 15.79
N PHE A 48 17.58 -10.42 14.68
CA PHE A 48 18.57 -9.69 13.88
C PHE A 48 18.35 -8.16 13.88
N ASP A 49 17.44 -7.66 14.72
CA ASP A 49 17.05 -6.24 14.76
C ASP A 49 16.46 -5.75 13.41
N VAL A 50 15.72 -6.64 12.72
CA VAL A 50 15.07 -6.35 11.44
C VAL A 50 13.59 -6.13 11.68
N THR A 51 13.05 -5.00 11.18
CA THR A 51 11.63 -4.66 11.31
C THR A 51 10.77 -5.44 10.33
N VAL A 52 9.54 -5.76 10.76
CA VAL A 52 8.56 -6.51 9.98
C VAL A 52 7.29 -5.70 9.77
N GLU A 53 6.90 -5.56 8.52
CA GLU A 53 5.61 -5.07 8.09
C GLU A 53 4.69 -6.25 7.79
N GLY A 54 3.46 -6.22 8.31
CA GLY A 54 2.39 -7.14 7.94
C GLY A 54 1.38 -6.47 7.02
N GLU A 55 0.42 -7.24 6.49
CA GLU A 55 -0.69 -6.70 5.72
C GLU A 55 -2.03 -7.26 6.19
N LEU A 56 -3.03 -6.37 6.29
CA LEU A 56 -4.39 -6.70 6.67
C LEU A 56 -5.40 -5.98 5.78
N GLY A 57 -6.32 -6.77 5.21
CA GLY A 57 -7.18 -6.33 4.13
C GLY A 57 -6.57 -6.68 2.77
N VAL A 58 -7.38 -6.61 1.71
CA VAL A 58 -6.93 -6.94 0.35
C VAL A 58 -7.05 -5.71 -0.53
N LEU A 59 -5.93 -5.32 -1.15
CA LEU A 59 -5.93 -4.28 -2.17
C LEU A 59 -6.25 -4.88 -3.54
N ALA A 60 -7.11 -4.20 -4.30
CA ALA A 60 -7.31 -4.55 -5.69
C ALA A 60 -6.16 -4.02 -6.57
N GLY A 61 -6.05 -4.54 -7.79
CA GLY A 61 -5.06 -4.14 -8.78
C GLY A 61 -3.99 -5.18 -8.98
N VAL A 62 -2.98 -4.79 -9.75
CA VAL A 62 -1.84 -5.65 -10.11
C VAL A 62 -0.56 -4.92 -9.79
N GLU A 63 0.30 -5.54 -9.00
CA GLU A 63 1.67 -5.11 -8.76
C GLU A 63 2.58 -6.34 -8.78
N ASP A 64 3.49 -6.38 -9.74
CA ASP A 64 4.36 -7.51 -10.01
C ASP A 64 3.60 -8.86 -10.06
N GLU A 65 3.78 -9.72 -9.07
CA GLU A 65 3.11 -11.03 -8.97
C GLU A 65 1.83 -11.01 -8.12
N VAL A 66 1.50 -9.86 -7.49
CA VAL A 66 0.31 -9.71 -6.65
C VAL A 66 -0.84 -9.13 -7.49
N SER A 67 -1.97 -9.83 -7.53
CA SER A 67 -3.17 -9.36 -8.22
C SER A 67 -4.45 -9.71 -7.47
N SER A 68 -5.39 -8.77 -7.40
CA SER A 68 -6.74 -8.99 -6.87
C SER A 68 -7.77 -8.15 -7.61
N ASP A 69 -8.91 -8.75 -7.92
CA ASP A 69 -10.05 -8.07 -8.53
C ASP A 69 -10.99 -7.42 -7.49
N HIS A 70 -10.72 -7.63 -6.20
CA HIS A 70 -11.60 -7.19 -5.12
C HIS A 70 -10.86 -6.39 -4.07
N HIS A 71 -11.53 -5.38 -3.52
CA HIS A 71 -11.11 -4.70 -2.29
C HIS A 71 -11.79 -5.34 -1.08
N THR A 72 -11.02 -5.60 -0.04
CA THR A 72 -11.55 -5.83 1.30
C THR A 72 -10.95 -4.80 2.22
N TYR A 73 -11.76 -3.81 2.65
CA TYR A 73 -11.30 -2.79 3.58
C TYR A 73 -10.93 -3.42 4.92
N THR A 74 -9.86 -2.91 5.49
CA THR A 74 -9.39 -3.36 6.80
C THR A 74 -10.42 -3.06 7.88
N ASN A 75 -10.73 -4.06 8.70
CA ASN A 75 -11.56 -3.89 9.89
C ASN A 75 -10.70 -3.33 11.03
N PRO A 76 -11.00 -2.12 11.57
CA PRO A 76 -10.19 -1.52 12.64
C PRO A 76 -10.08 -2.37 13.91
N GLU A 77 -11.08 -3.20 14.22
CA GLU A 77 -11.02 -4.12 15.38
C GLU A 77 -9.95 -5.20 15.20
N GLU A 78 -9.79 -5.70 13.96
CA GLU A 78 -8.80 -6.71 13.63
C GLU A 78 -7.38 -6.16 13.66
N VAL A 79 -7.18 -4.87 13.43
CA VAL A 79 -5.83 -4.24 13.48
C VAL A 79 -5.17 -4.42 14.83
N ILE A 80 -5.91 -4.20 15.91
CA ILE A 80 -5.39 -4.32 17.29
C ILE A 80 -5.03 -5.78 17.59
N ASP A 81 -5.94 -6.69 17.28
CA ASP A 81 -5.74 -8.13 17.51
C ASP A 81 -4.53 -8.63 16.70
N PHE A 82 -4.48 -8.27 15.41
CA PHE A 82 -3.39 -8.63 14.52
C PHE A 82 -2.03 -8.11 15.03
N ALA A 83 -1.91 -6.80 15.26
CA ALA A 83 -0.67 -6.19 15.73
C ALA A 83 -0.20 -6.79 17.07
N THR A 84 -1.14 -7.03 18.00
CA THR A 84 -0.84 -7.60 19.32
C THR A 84 -0.37 -9.05 19.22
N ARG A 85 -1.02 -9.86 18.38
CA ARG A 85 -0.75 -11.30 18.26
C ARG A 85 0.49 -11.61 17.43
N THR A 86 0.75 -10.79 16.42
CA THR A 86 1.91 -10.96 15.55
C THR A 86 3.16 -10.28 16.09
N GLY A 87 3.01 -9.13 16.74
CA GLY A 87 4.12 -8.28 17.17
C GLY A 87 4.83 -7.57 16.01
N CYS A 88 4.17 -7.39 14.85
CA CYS A 88 4.73 -6.66 13.72
C CYS A 88 4.98 -5.18 14.07
N ASP A 89 5.96 -4.57 13.41
CA ASP A 89 6.42 -3.20 13.70
C ASP A 89 5.61 -2.15 12.95
N SER A 90 4.99 -2.54 11.83
CA SER A 90 4.07 -1.72 11.04
C SER A 90 3.06 -2.59 10.32
N LEU A 91 1.96 -1.99 9.89
CA LEU A 91 0.88 -2.70 9.23
C LEU A 91 0.38 -1.94 8.00
N ALA A 92 0.41 -2.60 6.86
CA ALA A 92 -0.28 -2.15 5.67
C ALA A 92 -1.78 -2.41 5.80
N ILE A 93 -2.59 -1.40 5.49
CA ILE A 93 -4.06 -1.48 5.57
C ILE A 93 -4.71 -1.08 4.25
N SER A 94 -5.86 -1.66 3.98
CA SER A 94 -6.69 -1.34 2.82
C SER A 94 -7.76 -0.33 3.19
N ILE A 95 -7.67 0.86 2.60
CA ILE A 95 -8.63 1.97 2.77
C ILE A 95 -9.15 2.52 1.44
N GLY A 96 -8.99 1.76 0.34
CA GLY A 96 -9.46 2.13 -0.99
C GLY A 96 -8.36 2.59 -1.94
N THR A 97 -7.08 2.45 -1.57
CA THR A 97 -5.96 2.51 -2.52
C THR A 97 -5.92 1.22 -3.35
N SER A 98 -5.23 1.22 -4.48
CA SER A 98 -5.15 0.08 -5.39
C SER A 98 -3.79 0.03 -6.06
N HIS A 99 -3.29 -1.17 -6.31
CA HIS A 99 -2.04 -1.38 -7.01
C HIS A 99 -2.14 -1.01 -8.51
N GLY A 100 -1.00 -0.71 -9.13
CA GLY A 100 -0.91 -0.40 -10.55
C GLY A 100 -1.32 1.03 -10.94
N ALA A 101 -1.22 1.34 -12.23
CA ALA A 101 -1.54 2.66 -12.79
C ALA A 101 -3.05 2.83 -13.07
N TYR A 102 -3.77 1.76 -13.29
CA TYR A 102 -5.20 1.75 -13.62
C TYR A 102 -6.05 1.39 -12.41
N LYS A 103 -6.01 2.26 -11.39
CA LYS A 103 -6.63 2.04 -10.08
C LYS A 103 -8.16 2.14 -10.11
N PHE A 104 -8.68 3.05 -10.93
CA PHE A 104 -10.12 3.33 -11.01
C PHE A 104 -10.56 3.41 -12.46
N THR A 105 -11.78 2.95 -12.73
CA THR A 105 -12.40 3.15 -14.04
C THR A 105 -13.08 4.54 -14.09
N PRO A 106 -13.26 5.14 -15.28
CA PRO A 106 -13.96 6.41 -15.40
C PRO A 106 -15.36 6.41 -14.77
N GLU A 107 -16.05 5.26 -14.77
CA GLU A 107 -17.40 5.09 -14.20
C GLU A 107 -17.39 5.14 -12.67
N GLN A 108 -16.27 4.81 -12.04
CA GLN A 108 -16.10 4.91 -10.58
C GLN A 108 -15.78 6.33 -10.12
N CYS A 109 -15.36 7.20 -11.05
CA CYS A 109 -14.93 8.55 -10.76
C CYS A 109 -16.05 9.58 -10.93
N THR A 110 -15.94 10.68 -10.21
CA THR A 110 -16.76 11.87 -10.42
C THR A 110 -15.95 12.93 -11.16
N ILE A 111 -16.62 13.90 -11.80
CA ILE A 111 -15.97 15.04 -12.42
C ILE A 111 -16.06 16.22 -11.46
N ASP A 112 -14.91 16.75 -11.09
CA ASP A 112 -14.84 18.00 -10.32
C ASP A 112 -15.43 19.14 -11.17
N PRO A 113 -16.47 19.84 -10.70
CA PRO A 113 -17.16 20.85 -11.49
C PRO A 113 -16.33 22.14 -11.71
N VAL A 114 -15.26 22.34 -10.95
CA VAL A 114 -14.39 23.52 -11.04
C VAL A 114 -13.22 23.26 -11.97
N THR A 115 -12.57 22.12 -11.83
CA THR A 115 -11.35 21.77 -12.57
C THR A 115 -11.62 20.95 -13.82
N GLY A 116 -12.79 20.29 -13.92
CA GLY A 116 -13.12 19.35 -14.98
C GLY A 116 -12.33 18.03 -14.91
N LYS A 117 -11.52 17.81 -13.86
CA LYS A 117 -10.71 16.60 -13.69
C LYS A 117 -11.53 15.47 -13.09
N MET A 118 -11.17 14.24 -13.42
CA MET A 118 -11.73 13.05 -12.77
C MET A 118 -11.19 12.92 -11.35
N VAL A 119 -12.09 12.69 -10.42
CA VAL A 119 -11.79 12.46 -9.00
C VAL A 119 -12.21 11.05 -8.64
N PRO A 120 -11.30 10.22 -8.11
CA PRO A 120 -11.62 8.86 -7.71
C PRO A 120 -12.56 8.83 -6.49
N PRO A 121 -13.12 7.65 -6.13
CA PRO A 121 -13.84 7.48 -4.89
C PRO A 121 -12.98 7.89 -3.69
N PRO A 122 -13.55 8.51 -2.64
CA PRO A 122 -12.79 8.92 -1.47
C PRO A 122 -12.21 7.71 -0.74
N LEU A 123 -11.00 7.87 -0.18
CA LEU A 123 -10.43 6.87 0.73
C LEU A 123 -11.26 6.78 2.02
N ALA A 124 -11.33 5.59 2.59
CA ALA A 124 -12.01 5.33 3.86
C ALA A 124 -11.18 5.88 5.05
N PHE A 125 -11.09 7.20 5.17
CA PHE A 125 -10.38 7.86 6.26
C PHE A 125 -10.97 7.54 7.64
N ASP A 126 -12.26 7.22 7.71
CA ASP A 126 -12.92 6.74 8.91
C ASP A 126 -12.32 5.45 9.45
N VAL A 127 -11.88 4.54 8.57
CA VAL A 127 -11.13 3.34 8.97
C VAL A 127 -9.78 3.74 9.59
N LEU A 128 -9.04 4.65 8.93
CA LEU A 128 -7.76 5.13 9.45
C LEU A 128 -7.91 5.88 10.78
N ASP A 129 -8.92 6.73 10.90
CA ASP A 129 -9.21 7.46 12.14
C ASP A 129 -9.57 6.50 13.29
N ALA A 130 -10.36 5.45 13.01
CA ALA A 130 -10.70 4.42 13.99
C ALA A 130 -9.47 3.59 14.43
N VAL A 131 -8.56 3.28 13.49
CA VAL A 131 -7.29 2.62 13.83
C VAL A 131 -6.44 3.51 14.72
N MET A 132 -6.32 4.80 14.41
CA MET A 132 -5.55 5.76 15.22
C MET A 132 -6.09 5.92 16.63
N GLU A 133 -7.42 5.93 16.79
CA GLU A 133 -8.06 6.01 18.10
C GLU A 133 -7.75 4.79 18.97
N LYS A 134 -7.80 3.60 18.36
CA LYS A 134 -7.64 2.32 19.07
C LYS A 134 -6.19 1.94 19.32
N LEU A 135 -5.30 2.31 18.41
CA LEU A 135 -3.87 1.97 18.46
C LEU A 135 -3.01 3.22 18.21
N PRO A 136 -3.04 4.20 19.12
CA PRO A 136 -2.35 5.47 18.92
C PRO A 136 -0.82 5.29 18.79
N GLY A 137 -0.26 5.88 17.74
CA GLY A 137 1.19 5.84 17.47
C GLY A 137 1.70 4.56 16.81
N PHE A 138 0.83 3.60 16.50
CA PHE A 138 1.25 2.43 15.74
C PHE A 138 1.47 2.80 14.26
N PRO A 139 2.61 2.40 13.65
CA PRO A 139 2.94 2.76 12.29
C PRO A 139 2.02 2.09 11.27
N ILE A 140 1.34 2.89 10.46
CA ILE A 140 0.48 2.42 9.37
C ILE A 140 1.16 2.67 8.02
N VAL A 141 0.97 1.76 7.09
CA VAL A 141 1.50 1.82 5.73
C VAL A 141 0.35 1.84 4.72
N LEU A 142 0.50 2.62 3.66
CA LEU A 142 -0.40 2.62 2.52
C LEU A 142 0.31 2.13 1.26
N HIS A 143 -0.14 0.99 0.75
CA HIS A 143 0.21 0.49 -0.57
C HIS A 143 -0.72 1.06 -1.64
N GLY A 144 -0.36 0.87 -2.90
CA GLY A 144 -1.20 1.26 -4.03
C GLY A 144 -1.52 2.76 -4.10
N SER A 145 -0.64 3.62 -3.61
CA SER A 145 -0.86 5.06 -3.47
C SER A 145 -0.31 5.90 -4.62
N SER A 146 0.21 5.29 -5.68
CA SER A 146 0.74 6.03 -6.84
C SER A 146 -0.30 6.98 -7.40
N SER A 147 0.12 8.20 -7.69
CA SER A 147 -0.67 9.17 -8.46
C SER A 147 -0.18 9.18 -9.91
N VAL A 148 -1.12 9.39 -10.83
CA VAL A 148 -0.80 9.58 -12.25
C VAL A 148 -1.34 10.95 -12.65
N PRO A 149 -0.47 11.97 -12.77
CA PRO A 149 -0.91 13.31 -13.17
C PRO A 149 -1.55 13.27 -14.57
N GLN A 150 -2.77 13.77 -14.70
CA GLN A 150 -3.51 13.71 -15.96
C GLN A 150 -2.79 14.47 -17.10
N GLU A 151 -2.07 15.52 -16.77
CA GLU A 151 -1.27 16.30 -17.71
C GLU A 151 -0.13 15.47 -18.33
N GLU A 152 0.45 14.55 -17.55
CA GLU A 152 1.47 13.63 -18.05
C GLU A 152 0.85 12.57 -18.97
N VAL A 153 -0.32 12.04 -18.62
CA VAL A 153 -1.07 11.12 -19.47
C VAL A 153 -1.41 11.76 -20.81
N GLU A 154 -1.90 12.98 -20.80
CA GLU A 154 -2.20 13.76 -22.01
C GLU A 154 -0.93 13.98 -22.85
N THR A 155 0.17 14.34 -22.20
CA THR A 155 1.45 14.56 -22.86
C THR A 155 1.96 13.27 -23.51
N ILE A 156 1.95 12.15 -22.81
CA ILE A 156 2.35 10.83 -23.33
C ILE A 156 1.50 10.48 -24.56
N ASN A 157 0.18 10.63 -24.46
CA ASN A 157 -0.74 10.30 -25.55
C ASN A 157 -0.56 11.25 -26.77
N LYS A 158 -0.28 12.52 -26.54
CA LYS A 158 0.03 13.48 -27.60
C LYS A 158 1.28 13.09 -28.41
N PHE A 159 2.24 12.46 -27.79
CA PHE A 159 3.47 12.00 -28.44
C PHE A 159 3.42 10.54 -28.92
N GLY A 160 2.24 9.95 -29.05
CA GLY A 160 2.02 8.63 -29.62
C GLY A 160 1.86 7.51 -28.62
N GLY A 161 1.78 7.81 -27.33
CA GLY A 161 1.38 6.86 -26.31
C GLY A 161 -0.10 6.49 -26.41
N ALA A 162 -0.49 5.40 -25.75
CA ALA A 162 -1.86 4.92 -25.70
C ALA A 162 -2.28 4.59 -24.25
N LEU A 163 -1.90 5.47 -23.29
CA LEU A 163 -2.34 5.31 -21.91
C LEU A 163 -3.84 5.57 -21.82
N LYS A 164 -4.56 4.60 -21.33
CA LYS A 164 -5.97 4.78 -20.93
C LYS A 164 -6.01 5.78 -19.77
N ALA A 165 -7.21 6.24 -19.41
CA ALA A 165 -7.39 7.13 -18.26
C ALA A 165 -6.82 6.46 -17.00
N ALA A 166 -5.56 6.76 -16.69
CA ALA A 166 -4.90 6.31 -15.48
C ALA A 166 -5.21 7.34 -14.39
N ILE A 167 -6.03 6.98 -13.41
CA ILE A 167 -6.48 7.86 -12.34
C ILE A 167 -5.82 7.38 -11.06
N GLY A 168 -4.91 8.18 -10.52
CA GLY A 168 -4.22 7.89 -9.27
C GLY A 168 -4.91 8.51 -8.05
N ILE A 169 -4.30 8.33 -6.89
CA ILE A 169 -4.78 8.93 -5.63
C ILE A 169 -4.40 10.42 -5.61
N PRO A 170 -5.34 11.34 -5.31
CA PRO A 170 -5.04 12.76 -5.19
C PRO A 170 -3.98 13.03 -4.11
N GLU A 171 -3.00 13.87 -4.43
CA GLU A 171 -1.89 14.20 -3.53
C GLU A 171 -2.37 14.77 -2.19
N GLU A 172 -3.44 15.54 -2.19
CA GLU A 172 -4.04 16.11 -0.98
C GLU A 172 -4.54 15.03 0.00
N TRP A 173 -5.02 13.89 -0.52
CA TRP A 173 -5.44 12.77 0.31
C TRP A 173 -4.24 12.03 0.91
N LEU A 174 -3.16 11.87 0.13
CA LEU A 174 -1.90 11.33 0.65
C LEU A 174 -1.31 12.24 1.73
N ARG A 175 -1.36 13.57 1.51
CA ARG A 175 -0.96 14.55 2.53
C ARG A 175 -1.82 14.48 3.79
N LYS A 176 -3.13 14.25 3.64
CA LYS A 176 -4.03 14.03 4.77
C LYS A 176 -3.66 12.77 5.53
N ALA A 177 -3.45 11.65 4.84
CA ALA A 177 -3.03 10.39 5.43
C ALA A 177 -1.68 10.50 6.17
N ALA A 178 -0.69 11.17 5.55
CA ALA A 178 0.63 11.40 6.14
C ALA A 178 0.63 12.30 7.40
N LYS A 179 -0.44 13.04 7.65
CA LYS A 179 -0.64 13.81 8.90
C LYS A 179 -1.25 12.97 10.04
N SER A 180 -1.58 11.73 9.77
CA SER A 180 -2.12 10.77 10.72
C SER A 180 -1.05 9.75 11.15
N SER A 181 -1.42 8.52 11.42
CA SER A 181 -0.49 7.42 11.75
C SER A 181 0.21 6.80 10.53
N VAL A 182 -0.04 7.27 9.33
CA VAL A 182 0.62 6.76 8.12
C VAL A 182 2.08 7.23 8.09
N CYS A 183 2.99 6.28 8.25
CA CYS A 183 4.44 6.53 8.31
C CYS A 183 5.18 6.16 7.02
N LYS A 184 4.58 5.32 6.19
CA LYS A 184 5.13 4.89 4.90
C LYS A 184 4.02 4.90 3.84
N ILE A 185 4.35 5.39 2.66
CA ILE A 185 3.47 5.40 1.49
C ILE A 185 4.23 4.83 0.31
N ASN A 186 3.75 3.72 -0.24
CA ASN A 186 4.35 3.10 -1.42
C ASN A 186 3.87 3.81 -2.69
N ILE A 187 4.84 4.34 -3.45
CA ILE A 187 4.60 5.06 -4.69
C ILE A 187 5.51 4.46 -5.77
N CYS A 188 4.97 4.18 -6.96
CA CYS A 188 5.76 3.74 -8.10
C CYS A 188 6.61 4.90 -8.64
N LEU A 189 7.90 4.84 -8.41
CA LEU A 189 8.86 5.88 -8.82
C LEU A 189 9.14 5.90 -10.33
N LEU A 190 8.85 4.82 -11.05
CA LEU A 190 9.06 4.74 -12.50
C LEU A 190 8.21 5.74 -13.30
N TYR A 191 7.09 6.18 -12.74
CA TYR A 191 6.16 7.09 -13.41
C TYR A 191 6.17 8.52 -12.87
N THR A 192 6.78 8.77 -11.72
CA THR A 192 6.63 10.03 -10.99
C THR A 192 7.94 10.71 -10.60
N SER A 193 9.07 10.01 -10.68
CA SER A 193 10.38 10.58 -10.32
C SER A 193 11.49 9.92 -11.15
N PRO A 194 12.49 10.68 -11.61
CA PRO A 194 13.67 10.10 -12.19
C PRO A 194 14.38 9.23 -11.15
N SER A 195 14.68 7.99 -11.52
CA SER A 195 15.50 7.11 -10.68
C SER A 195 16.87 7.76 -10.42
N PRO A 196 17.50 7.54 -9.26
CA PRO A 196 18.88 7.98 -9.03
C PRO A 196 19.88 7.45 -10.07
N ARG A 197 19.49 6.43 -10.84
CA ARG A 197 20.27 5.92 -11.98
C ARG A 197 20.14 6.79 -13.24
N ASP A 198 19.05 7.53 -13.36
CA ASP A 198 18.76 8.37 -14.54
C ASP A 198 19.41 9.76 -14.45
N THR A 199 20.01 10.08 -13.29
CA THR A 199 20.71 11.35 -13.03
C THR A 199 22.22 11.28 -13.20
N ARG A 200 22.73 10.23 -13.87
CA ARG A 200 24.16 10.09 -14.20
C ARG A 200 24.44 10.38 -15.67
#